data_1d1ccc02c559f566198d9119a1d76006
#
_entry.id   1d1ccc02c559f566198d9119a1d76006
#
_cell.length_a   1.000
_cell.length_b   1.000
_cell.length_c   1.000
_cell.angle_alpha   90.00
_cell.angle_beta   90.00
_cell.angle_gamma   90.00
#
_symmetry.space_group_name_H-M   'P 1'
#
loop_
_entity.id
_entity.type
_entity.pdbx_description
1 polymer ?
#
loop_
_entity_poly.entity_id
_entity_poly.type
_entity_poly.pdbx_seq_one_letter_code
_entity_poly.pdbx_strand_id
1 'polypeptide(L)'
;MQFDKGYLSPYFVTDAERQEAVLEEPYILFHAAKISSVQSMLPALELVMKTGRPLLIIAEDVEGEALATLVVNKIRGTFNSASVKAPGFGDRRKAMLQDMAVLTGGQVISEEVGLKIENATLDLFGKAKRVIITKDTTTIVDGAGSKEDVAGRINQIKTEIDNTDSDWDREKLQERLAKLAGGVAVIKVGAATEVELKEKKHRIEDAVSATRAAIEEGVVAGGGTALLRSRASVLKVVESLTGDEATGARTVYDSLVAPAKHIADNAGLEGSVVVQRVESEKGSTGLNAATGEYVDLVKAGIIDPAKVTRAALQNAASIAALVLTTECLVADKPEKNPPAMPGGGGMPGGMGMM
;
A
#
# COMPACT_ATOMS: atom_id res chain seq x y z
N MET A 1 -8.22 11.00 -4.32
CA MET A 1 -7.56 11.61 -3.13
C MET A 1 -6.97 10.51 -2.27
N GLN A 2 -5.75 10.69 -1.73
CA GLN A 2 -5.11 9.73 -0.83
C GLN A 2 -4.64 10.44 0.45
N PHE A 3 -4.71 9.74 1.59
CA PHE A 3 -4.21 10.24 2.88
C PHE A 3 -3.60 9.11 3.72
N ASP A 4 -2.71 9.48 4.65
CA ASP A 4 -1.83 8.57 5.39
C ASP A 4 -2.50 8.09 6.69
N LYS A 5 -3.62 7.39 6.56
CA LYS A 5 -4.33 6.66 7.62
C LYS A 5 -4.89 5.38 7.03
N GLY A 6 -4.55 4.26 7.63
CA GLY A 6 -5.04 2.94 7.25
C GLY A 6 -6.23 2.48 8.08
N TYR A 7 -6.62 1.24 7.88
CA TYR A 7 -7.74 0.63 8.59
C TYR A 7 -7.45 0.50 10.10
N LEU A 8 -8.48 0.67 10.92
CA LEU A 8 -8.38 0.53 12.38
C LEU A 8 -8.29 -0.91 12.87
N SER A 9 -8.64 -1.87 12.02
CA SER A 9 -8.57 -3.29 12.36
C SER A 9 -8.18 -4.13 11.12
N PRO A 10 -7.25 -5.08 11.24
CA PRO A 10 -6.92 -6.02 10.17
C PRO A 10 -8.12 -6.86 9.71
N TYR A 11 -9.14 -7.02 10.53
CA TYR A 11 -10.35 -7.75 10.18
C TYR A 11 -11.21 -7.07 9.12
N PHE A 12 -10.95 -5.80 8.78
CA PHE A 12 -11.59 -5.13 7.65
C PHE A 12 -11.02 -5.54 6.29
N VAL A 13 -9.87 -6.19 6.26
CA VAL A 13 -9.21 -6.66 5.03
C VAL A 13 -10.16 -7.54 4.21
N THR A 14 -10.26 -7.25 2.92
CA THR A 14 -11.04 -8.02 1.94
C THR A 14 -10.16 -8.80 0.98
N ASP A 15 -8.92 -8.34 0.77
CA ASP A 15 -7.89 -8.98 -0.04
C ASP A 15 -6.72 -9.34 0.87
N ALA A 16 -6.66 -10.60 1.28
CA ALA A 16 -5.66 -11.10 2.23
C ALA A 16 -4.23 -11.13 1.64
N GLU A 17 -4.10 -11.33 0.33
CA GLU A 17 -2.79 -11.36 -0.33
C GLU A 17 -2.14 -9.97 -0.32
N ARG A 18 -2.95 -8.93 -0.52
CA ARG A 18 -2.49 -7.54 -0.58
C ARG A 18 -2.62 -6.80 0.74
N GLN A 19 -3.24 -7.42 1.74
CA GLN A 19 -3.55 -6.80 3.03
C GLN A 19 -4.33 -5.48 2.86
N GLU A 20 -5.32 -5.48 1.95
CA GLU A 20 -6.13 -4.31 1.62
C GLU A 20 -7.61 -4.56 1.94
N ALA A 21 -8.28 -3.52 2.41
CA ALA A 21 -9.74 -3.45 2.44
C ALA A 21 -10.21 -2.67 1.22
N VAL A 22 -10.87 -3.34 0.28
CA VAL A 22 -11.43 -2.74 -0.93
C VAL A 22 -12.94 -2.65 -0.79
N LEU A 23 -13.48 -1.44 -0.88
CA LEU A 23 -14.91 -1.17 -0.83
C LEU A 23 -15.36 -0.63 -2.20
N GLU A 24 -16.26 -1.35 -2.86
CA GLU A 24 -16.84 -0.94 -4.13
C GLU A 24 -18.13 -0.16 -3.89
N GLU A 25 -18.25 1.01 -4.50
CA GLU A 25 -19.38 1.93 -4.37
C GLU A 25 -19.83 2.21 -2.92
N PRO A 26 -18.90 2.47 -1.96
CA PRO A 26 -19.28 2.65 -0.57
C PRO A 26 -20.05 3.94 -0.33
N TYR A 27 -20.87 3.92 0.74
CA TYR A 27 -21.20 5.14 1.47
C TYR A 27 -20.03 5.51 2.39
N ILE A 28 -19.82 6.81 2.60
CA ILE A 28 -18.74 7.33 3.43
C ILE A 28 -19.34 8.26 4.49
N LEU A 29 -19.24 7.86 5.74
CA LEU A 29 -19.65 8.65 6.89
C LEU A 29 -18.46 9.46 7.40
N PHE A 30 -18.59 10.78 7.44
CA PHE A 30 -17.61 11.69 8.01
C PHE A 30 -18.09 12.19 9.38
N HIS A 31 -17.29 11.96 10.43
CA HIS A 31 -17.63 12.40 11.79
C HIS A 31 -16.47 13.16 12.43
N ALA A 32 -16.74 14.34 12.95
CA ALA A 32 -15.71 15.23 13.47
C ALA A 32 -15.13 14.76 14.81
N ALA A 33 -15.88 13.99 15.61
CA ALA A 33 -15.50 13.50 16.93
C ALA A 33 -15.24 11.98 16.93
N LYS A 34 -14.91 11.43 18.08
CA LYS A 34 -14.77 9.99 18.31
C LYS A 34 -16.12 9.27 18.32
N ILE A 35 -16.13 8.04 17.86
CA ILE A 35 -17.28 7.14 17.91
C ILE A 35 -16.91 5.94 18.80
N SER A 36 -17.47 5.86 20.00
CA SER A 36 -17.24 4.75 20.93
C SER A 36 -18.50 3.92 21.21
N SER A 37 -19.69 4.56 21.14
CA SER A 37 -20.97 3.90 21.38
C SER A 37 -21.58 3.36 20.08
N VAL A 38 -22.01 2.12 20.13
CA VAL A 38 -22.76 1.49 19.02
C VAL A 38 -24.15 2.08 18.89
N GLN A 39 -24.78 2.47 20.01
CA GLN A 39 -26.16 2.97 20.01
C GLN A 39 -26.32 4.23 19.18
N SER A 40 -25.36 5.16 19.28
CA SER A 40 -25.39 6.40 18.48
C SER A 40 -25.25 6.10 16.97
N MET A 41 -24.55 5.04 16.62
CA MET A 41 -24.25 4.68 15.24
C MET A 41 -25.33 3.77 14.60
N LEU A 42 -26.14 3.07 15.40
CA LEU A 42 -27.12 2.09 14.93
C LEU A 42 -28.05 2.62 13.83
N PRO A 43 -28.69 3.81 13.96
CA PRO A 43 -29.58 4.30 12.92
C PRO A 43 -28.86 4.50 11.57
N ALA A 44 -27.64 4.99 11.59
CA ALA A 44 -26.80 5.17 10.39
C ALA A 44 -26.43 3.82 9.75
N LEU A 45 -26.07 2.82 10.56
CA LEU A 45 -25.77 1.46 10.08
C LEU A 45 -26.98 0.81 9.43
N GLU A 46 -28.16 0.89 10.07
CA GLU A 46 -29.41 0.33 9.53
C GLU A 46 -29.82 0.94 8.20
N LEU A 47 -29.61 2.27 8.03
CA LEU A 47 -29.88 2.94 6.77
C LEU A 47 -29.01 2.41 5.64
N VAL A 48 -27.69 2.25 5.89
CA VAL A 48 -26.77 1.75 4.87
C VAL A 48 -26.98 0.26 4.60
N MET A 49 -27.23 -0.55 5.62
CA MET A 49 -27.51 -1.98 5.48
C MET A 49 -28.70 -2.26 4.54
N LYS A 50 -29.76 -1.44 4.61
CA LYS A 50 -30.93 -1.55 3.71
C LYS A 50 -30.57 -1.35 2.24
N THR A 51 -29.47 -0.68 1.95
CA THR A 51 -29.01 -0.44 0.56
C THR A 51 -28.17 -1.57 0.00
N GLY A 52 -27.65 -2.48 0.85
CA GLY A 52 -26.71 -3.53 0.47
C GLY A 52 -25.30 -3.04 0.13
N ARG A 53 -25.03 -1.72 0.22
CA ARG A 53 -23.72 -1.14 -0.10
C ARG A 53 -22.80 -1.15 1.12
N PRO A 54 -21.47 -1.21 0.92
CA PRO A 54 -20.53 -1.11 2.01
C PRO A 54 -20.47 0.30 2.62
N LEU A 55 -20.00 0.38 3.86
CA LEU A 55 -19.81 1.62 4.60
C LEU A 55 -18.35 1.83 4.96
N LEU A 56 -17.80 3.01 4.64
CA LEU A 56 -16.59 3.52 5.23
C LEU A 56 -16.92 4.57 6.28
N ILE A 57 -16.33 4.47 7.46
CA ILE A 57 -16.42 5.48 8.51
C ILE A 57 -15.07 6.18 8.63
N ILE A 58 -15.07 7.50 8.46
CA ILE A 58 -13.91 8.37 8.67
C ILE A 58 -14.24 9.30 9.83
N ALA A 59 -13.65 9.06 10.99
CA ALA A 59 -13.90 9.80 12.21
C ALA A 59 -12.59 10.20 12.90
N GLU A 60 -12.66 11.05 13.91
CA GLU A 60 -11.48 11.31 14.76
C GLU A 60 -10.88 9.99 15.27
N ASP A 61 -11.71 9.10 15.77
CA ASP A 61 -11.41 7.72 16.10
C ASP A 61 -12.69 6.89 16.09
N VAL A 62 -12.55 5.57 15.92
CA VAL A 62 -13.62 4.61 16.16
C VAL A 62 -13.07 3.54 17.10
N GLU A 63 -13.60 3.48 18.30
CA GLU A 63 -13.03 2.67 19.39
C GLU A 63 -14.10 1.91 20.18
N GLY A 64 -13.68 1.06 21.09
CA GLY A 64 -14.55 0.36 22.04
C GLY A 64 -15.61 -0.51 21.37
N GLU A 65 -16.86 -0.38 21.85
CA GLU A 65 -18.00 -1.17 21.41
C GLU A 65 -18.35 -0.92 19.93
N ALA A 66 -18.19 0.33 19.47
CA ALA A 66 -18.45 0.70 18.06
C ALA A 66 -17.52 -0.06 17.11
N LEU A 67 -16.21 -0.07 17.36
CA LEU A 67 -15.25 -0.79 16.54
C LEU A 67 -15.49 -2.31 16.59
N ALA A 68 -15.70 -2.86 17.80
CA ALA A 68 -15.94 -4.29 17.98
C ALA A 68 -17.18 -4.74 17.19
N THR A 69 -18.25 -3.97 17.22
CA THR A 69 -19.49 -4.29 16.48
C THR A 69 -19.28 -4.30 14.97
N LEU A 70 -18.55 -3.30 14.42
CA LEU A 70 -18.22 -3.29 12.99
C LEU A 70 -17.39 -4.50 12.58
N VAL A 71 -16.39 -4.86 13.38
CA VAL A 71 -15.53 -6.03 13.13
C VAL A 71 -16.32 -7.33 13.18
N VAL A 72 -17.18 -7.52 14.20
CA VAL A 72 -17.99 -8.74 14.32
C VAL A 72 -18.95 -8.89 13.14
N ASN A 73 -19.62 -7.83 12.72
CA ASN A 73 -20.52 -7.86 11.58
C ASN A 73 -19.77 -8.11 10.26
N LYS A 74 -18.57 -7.58 10.11
CA LYS A 74 -17.70 -7.85 8.96
C LYS A 74 -17.30 -9.33 8.91
N ILE A 75 -16.83 -9.91 10.03
CA ILE A 75 -16.44 -11.32 10.11
C ILE A 75 -17.63 -12.25 9.81
N ARG A 76 -18.82 -11.91 10.30
CA ARG A 76 -20.05 -12.67 10.04
C ARG A 76 -20.58 -12.52 8.62
N GLY A 77 -20.03 -11.61 7.82
CA GLY A 77 -20.50 -11.31 6.47
C GLY A 77 -21.88 -10.62 6.43
N THR A 78 -22.39 -10.15 7.57
CA THR A 78 -23.69 -9.48 7.67
C THR A 78 -23.64 -8.04 7.19
N PHE A 79 -22.50 -7.37 7.35
CA PHE A 79 -22.31 -5.99 6.91
C PHE A 79 -20.85 -5.72 6.49
N ASN A 80 -20.67 -5.27 5.26
CA ASN A 80 -19.36 -4.92 4.75
C ASN A 80 -19.02 -3.49 5.14
N SER A 81 -18.11 -3.31 6.08
CA SER A 81 -17.70 -1.99 6.54
C SER A 81 -16.19 -1.93 6.82
N ALA A 82 -15.67 -0.72 6.86
CA ALA A 82 -14.34 -0.41 7.36
C ALA A 82 -14.36 0.93 8.09
N SER A 83 -13.40 1.14 8.97
CA SER A 83 -13.21 2.41 9.65
C SER A 83 -11.74 2.83 9.64
N VAL A 84 -11.52 4.14 9.49
CA VAL A 84 -10.20 4.78 9.47
C VAL A 84 -10.22 6.06 10.29
N LYS A 85 -9.07 6.46 10.82
CA LYS A 85 -8.92 7.75 11.48
C LYS A 85 -8.86 8.88 10.46
N ALA A 86 -9.50 9.98 10.77
CA ALA A 86 -9.34 11.19 9.98
C ALA A 86 -7.90 11.71 10.08
N PRO A 87 -7.30 12.15 8.97
CA PRO A 87 -5.94 12.69 8.97
C PRO A 87 -5.88 14.07 9.63
N GLY A 88 -4.74 14.39 10.23
CA GLY A 88 -4.51 15.66 10.93
C GLY A 88 -5.02 15.69 12.37
N PHE A 89 -4.91 16.87 12.99
CA PHE A 89 -5.31 17.14 14.38
C PHE A 89 -6.01 18.50 14.44
N GLY A 90 -6.92 18.68 15.44
CA GLY A 90 -7.62 19.96 15.68
C GLY A 90 -8.33 20.48 14.42
N ASP A 91 -8.20 21.77 14.16
CA ASP A 91 -8.88 22.42 13.01
C ASP A 91 -8.41 21.91 11.65
N ARG A 92 -7.16 21.46 11.54
CA ARG A 92 -6.67 20.84 10.31
C ARG A 92 -7.41 19.53 10.00
N ARG A 93 -7.72 18.72 11.00
CA ARG A 93 -8.52 17.50 10.82
C ARG A 93 -9.91 17.84 10.34
N LYS A 94 -10.56 18.87 10.92
CA LYS A 94 -11.87 19.36 10.47
C LYS A 94 -11.84 19.82 9.02
N ALA A 95 -10.81 20.58 8.65
CA ALA A 95 -10.63 21.06 7.29
C ALA A 95 -10.42 19.91 6.29
N MET A 96 -9.64 18.87 6.65
CA MET A 96 -9.43 17.70 5.80
C MET A 96 -10.69 16.83 5.69
N LEU A 97 -11.46 16.67 6.76
CA LEU A 97 -12.77 16.01 6.70
C LEU A 97 -13.71 16.74 5.74
N GLN A 98 -13.72 18.07 5.79
CA GLN A 98 -14.53 18.88 4.87
C GLN A 98 -14.06 18.73 3.42
N ASP A 99 -12.76 18.69 3.16
CA ASP A 99 -12.21 18.48 1.82
C ASP A 99 -12.65 17.12 1.24
N MET A 100 -12.62 16.06 2.09
CA MET A 100 -13.10 14.73 1.69
C MET A 100 -14.61 14.67 1.50
N ALA A 101 -15.38 15.35 2.34
CA ALA A 101 -16.83 15.44 2.23
C ALA A 101 -17.23 16.11 0.92
N VAL A 102 -16.63 17.26 0.58
CA VAL A 102 -16.87 17.94 -0.70
C VAL A 102 -16.49 17.05 -1.89
N LEU A 103 -15.35 16.37 -1.83
CA LEU A 103 -14.91 15.46 -2.90
C LEU A 103 -15.90 14.33 -3.16
N THR A 104 -16.57 13.85 -2.14
CA THR A 104 -17.45 12.69 -2.20
C THR A 104 -18.95 13.03 -2.23
N GLY A 105 -19.27 14.32 -2.20
CA GLY A 105 -20.65 14.81 -2.18
C GLY A 105 -21.39 14.52 -0.87
N GLY A 106 -20.66 14.42 0.25
CA GLY A 106 -21.20 14.24 1.57
C GLY A 106 -21.08 15.48 2.44
N GLN A 107 -21.39 15.32 3.74
CA GLN A 107 -21.28 16.36 4.73
C GLN A 107 -20.61 15.82 6.00
N VAL A 108 -19.82 16.65 6.68
CA VAL A 108 -19.22 16.29 7.97
C VAL A 108 -20.27 16.41 9.06
N ILE A 109 -20.51 15.31 9.77
CA ILE A 109 -21.39 15.27 10.93
C ILE A 109 -20.62 15.79 12.13
N SER A 110 -21.07 16.90 12.70
CA SER A 110 -20.48 17.55 13.87
C SER A 110 -21.55 18.24 14.68
N GLU A 111 -21.45 18.20 16.00
CA GLU A 111 -22.34 18.95 16.89
C GLU A 111 -22.20 20.47 16.71
N GLU A 112 -21.05 20.96 16.25
CA GLU A 112 -20.80 22.36 15.95
C GLU A 112 -21.72 22.90 14.85
N VAL A 113 -22.10 22.05 13.89
CA VAL A 113 -23.07 22.38 12.82
C VAL A 113 -24.47 21.86 13.11
N GLY A 114 -24.72 21.39 14.33
CA GLY A 114 -26.03 20.89 14.77
C GLY A 114 -26.40 19.51 14.26
N LEU A 115 -25.46 18.77 13.64
CA LEU A 115 -25.69 17.43 13.13
C LEU A 115 -25.22 16.37 14.13
N LYS A 116 -26.09 15.40 14.39
CA LYS A 116 -25.78 14.23 15.23
C LYS A 116 -25.83 12.97 14.40
N ILE A 117 -24.97 12.00 14.74
CA ILE A 117 -24.87 10.73 14.01
C ILE A 117 -26.18 9.92 14.09
N GLU A 118 -26.92 10.03 15.19
CA GLU A 118 -28.21 9.36 15.38
C GLU A 118 -29.28 9.82 14.39
N ASN A 119 -29.16 11.05 13.91
CA ASN A 119 -30.10 11.66 12.98
C ASN A 119 -29.56 11.73 11.54
N ALA A 120 -28.46 11.00 11.26
CA ALA A 120 -27.87 11.03 9.95
C ALA A 120 -28.77 10.36 8.90
N THR A 121 -28.86 10.98 7.74
CA THR A 121 -29.61 10.48 6.56
C THR A 121 -28.64 10.17 5.42
N LEU A 122 -29.04 9.34 4.47
CA LEU A 122 -28.15 8.88 3.39
C LEU A 122 -27.63 9.99 2.46
N ASP A 123 -28.31 11.12 2.41
CA ASP A 123 -27.89 12.31 1.65
C ASP A 123 -26.69 13.03 2.29
N LEU A 124 -26.48 12.86 3.59
CA LEU A 124 -25.29 13.39 4.29
C LEU A 124 -24.03 12.54 4.04
N PHE A 125 -24.19 11.31 3.56
CA PHE A 125 -23.06 10.42 3.35
C PHE A 125 -22.41 10.67 2.00
N GLY A 126 -21.09 10.78 2.01
CA GLY A 126 -20.30 10.78 0.79
C GLY A 126 -20.41 9.46 0.03
N LYS A 127 -20.08 9.49 -1.25
CA LYS A 127 -20.05 8.32 -2.13
C LYS A 127 -18.79 8.36 -2.98
N ALA A 128 -18.27 7.19 -3.30
CA ALA A 128 -17.16 7.06 -4.22
C ALA A 128 -17.36 5.79 -5.06
N LYS A 129 -16.68 5.71 -6.19
CA LYS A 129 -16.69 4.50 -7.01
C LYS A 129 -15.98 3.36 -6.31
N ARG A 130 -14.84 3.66 -5.64
CA ARG A 130 -14.05 2.69 -4.91
C ARG A 130 -13.27 3.37 -3.79
N VAL A 131 -13.08 2.66 -2.69
CA VAL A 131 -12.11 3.04 -1.67
C VAL A 131 -11.18 1.86 -1.40
N ILE A 132 -9.87 2.14 -1.36
CA ILE A 132 -8.82 1.16 -1.07
C ILE A 132 -8.13 1.61 0.21
N ILE A 133 -8.09 0.72 1.20
CA ILE A 133 -7.51 0.99 2.51
C ILE A 133 -6.43 -0.05 2.78
N THR A 134 -5.20 0.40 2.94
CA THR A 134 -4.07 -0.41 3.38
C THR A 134 -3.87 -0.26 4.90
N LYS A 135 -2.83 -0.85 5.44
CA LYS A 135 -2.44 -0.65 6.85
C LYS A 135 -2.15 0.82 7.16
N ASP A 136 -1.61 1.57 6.21
CA ASP A 136 -1.06 2.91 6.43
C ASP A 136 -1.76 4.02 5.65
N THR A 137 -2.50 3.69 4.60
CA THR A 137 -3.10 4.68 3.69
C THR A 137 -4.54 4.37 3.33
N THR A 138 -5.30 5.41 3.01
CA THR A 138 -6.64 5.31 2.43
C THR A 138 -6.69 6.11 1.12
N THR A 139 -7.16 5.47 0.06
CA THR A 139 -7.32 6.06 -1.27
C THR A 139 -8.79 6.08 -1.67
N ILE A 140 -9.35 7.27 -1.85
CA ILE A 140 -10.71 7.48 -2.39
C ILE A 140 -10.57 7.69 -3.90
N VAL A 141 -11.20 6.82 -4.68
CA VAL A 141 -11.18 6.83 -6.13
C VAL A 141 -12.55 7.26 -6.64
N ASP A 142 -12.57 8.30 -7.46
CA ASP A 142 -13.76 8.78 -8.18
C ASP A 142 -14.92 9.12 -7.22
N GLY A 143 -14.69 10.15 -6.38
CA GLY A 143 -15.71 10.67 -5.45
C GLY A 143 -16.87 11.30 -6.21
N ALA A 144 -18.07 11.20 -5.66
CA ALA A 144 -19.33 11.64 -6.28
C ALA A 144 -19.64 13.13 -6.08
N GLY A 145 -18.73 13.91 -5.52
CA GLY A 145 -18.89 15.37 -5.36
C GLY A 145 -18.99 16.09 -6.70
N SER A 146 -19.74 17.19 -6.74
CA SER A 146 -19.87 17.98 -7.96
C SER A 146 -18.50 18.62 -8.32
N LYS A 147 -18.24 18.76 -9.61
CA LYS A 147 -17.01 19.43 -10.08
C LYS A 147 -16.95 20.88 -9.65
N GLU A 148 -18.11 21.52 -9.58
CA GLU A 148 -18.28 22.90 -9.15
C GLU A 148 -17.89 23.09 -7.69
N ASP A 149 -18.39 22.23 -6.79
CA ASP A 149 -18.11 22.29 -5.36
C ASP A 149 -16.63 22.01 -5.08
N VAL A 150 -16.06 21.00 -5.76
CA VAL A 150 -14.63 20.67 -5.66
C VAL A 150 -13.75 21.83 -6.16
N ALA A 151 -14.12 22.46 -7.28
CA ALA A 151 -13.40 23.62 -7.80
C ALA A 151 -13.53 24.83 -6.86
N GLY A 152 -14.72 25.05 -6.30
CA GLY A 152 -14.97 26.09 -5.28
C GLY A 152 -14.07 25.89 -4.06
N ARG A 153 -13.99 24.64 -3.56
CA ARG A 153 -13.11 24.29 -2.41
C ARG A 153 -11.62 24.50 -2.72
N ILE A 154 -11.18 24.11 -3.92
CA ILE A 154 -9.81 24.35 -4.39
C ILE A 154 -9.48 25.83 -4.40
N ASN A 155 -10.39 26.67 -4.91
CA ASN A 155 -10.20 28.13 -4.96
C ASN A 155 -10.16 28.74 -3.55
N GLN A 156 -10.99 28.25 -2.63
CA GLN A 156 -10.94 28.67 -1.23
C GLN A 156 -9.56 28.39 -0.63
N ILE A 157 -9.03 27.17 -0.78
CA ILE A 157 -7.70 26.80 -0.25
C ILE A 157 -6.61 27.69 -0.89
N LYS A 158 -6.68 28.00 -2.20
CA LYS A 158 -5.75 28.92 -2.84
C LYS A 158 -5.76 30.29 -2.23
N THR A 159 -6.96 30.82 -1.97
CA THR A 159 -7.11 32.13 -1.30
C THR A 159 -6.55 32.10 0.13
N GLU A 160 -6.72 31.00 0.87
CA GLU A 160 -6.12 30.83 2.19
C GLU A 160 -4.57 30.81 2.10
N ILE A 161 -3.98 30.17 1.07
CA ILE A 161 -2.53 30.16 0.80
C ILE A 161 -2.01 31.59 0.54
N ASP A 162 -2.73 32.37 -0.26
CA ASP A 162 -2.33 33.72 -0.62
C ASP A 162 -2.41 34.69 0.56
N ASN A 163 -3.32 34.44 1.51
CA ASN A 163 -3.58 35.32 2.64
C ASN A 163 -2.81 34.93 3.93
N THR A 164 -2.11 33.80 3.96
CA THR A 164 -1.36 33.39 5.16
C THR A 164 0.04 34.00 5.20
N ASP A 165 0.41 34.56 6.36
CA ASP A 165 1.76 35.06 6.63
C ASP A 165 2.70 33.99 7.21
N SER A 166 2.16 32.83 7.57
CA SER A 166 2.91 31.70 8.14
C SER A 166 3.40 30.76 7.05
N ASP A 167 4.70 30.60 6.90
CA ASP A 167 5.29 29.66 5.94
C ASP A 167 4.90 28.20 6.24
N TRP A 168 4.76 27.86 7.51
CA TRP A 168 4.33 26.53 7.93
C TRP A 168 2.86 26.28 7.54
N ASP A 169 1.96 27.23 7.77
CA ASP A 169 0.55 27.10 7.38
C ASP A 169 0.42 27.05 5.85
N ARG A 170 1.22 27.87 5.13
CA ARG A 170 1.27 27.84 3.67
C ARG A 170 1.66 26.47 3.14
N GLU A 171 2.69 25.84 3.71
CA GLU A 171 3.09 24.47 3.34
C GLU A 171 1.94 23.47 3.56
N LYS A 172 1.26 23.55 4.69
CA LYS A 172 0.16 22.64 5.02
C LYS A 172 -1.10 22.86 4.18
N LEU A 173 -1.38 24.08 3.79
CA LEU A 173 -2.44 24.40 2.83
C LEU A 173 -2.08 23.90 1.42
N GLN A 174 -0.81 24.00 1.01
CA GLN A 174 -0.34 23.44 -0.25
C GLN A 174 -0.45 21.91 -0.29
N GLU A 175 -0.14 21.21 0.82
CA GLU A 175 -0.37 19.76 0.95
C GLU A 175 -1.85 19.40 0.77
N ARG A 176 -2.77 20.16 1.39
CA ARG A 176 -4.22 19.95 1.23
C ARG A 176 -4.66 20.19 -0.21
N LEU A 177 -4.20 21.28 -0.81
CA LEU A 177 -4.48 21.61 -2.20
C LEU A 177 -4.03 20.48 -3.14
N ALA A 178 -2.80 19.98 -2.97
CA ALA A 178 -2.26 18.90 -3.78
C ALA A 178 -3.06 17.60 -3.64
N LYS A 179 -3.52 17.27 -2.44
CA LYS A 179 -4.35 16.07 -2.20
C LYS A 179 -5.75 16.19 -2.83
N LEU A 180 -6.35 17.37 -2.80
CA LEU A 180 -7.68 17.61 -3.36
C LEU A 180 -7.65 17.79 -4.89
N ALA A 181 -6.70 18.57 -5.40
CA ALA A 181 -6.57 18.90 -6.83
C ALA A 181 -5.83 17.83 -7.65
N GLY A 182 -4.93 17.07 -7.00
CA GLY A 182 -4.05 16.11 -7.70
C GLY A 182 -4.76 14.89 -8.28
N GLY A 183 -5.95 14.59 -7.84
CA GLY A 183 -6.73 13.44 -8.32
C GLY A 183 -6.07 12.09 -8.01
N VAL A 184 -6.64 11.05 -8.59
CA VAL A 184 -6.10 9.68 -8.59
C VAL A 184 -6.11 9.17 -10.01
N ALA A 185 -4.94 8.81 -10.53
CA ALA A 185 -4.84 8.18 -11.84
C ALA A 185 -5.28 6.70 -11.75
N VAL A 186 -6.14 6.28 -12.68
CA VAL A 186 -6.65 4.90 -12.73
C VAL A 186 -6.15 4.23 -14.01
N ILE A 187 -5.34 3.19 -13.87
CA ILE A 187 -4.91 2.34 -14.98
C ILE A 187 -5.92 1.19 -15.09
N LYS A 188 -6.71 1.19 -16.15
CA LYS A 188 -7.66 0.10 -16.44
C LYS A 188 -6.93 -1.03 -17.16
N VAL A 189 -7.04 -2.25 -16.62
CA VAL A 189 -6.38 -3.44 -17.17
C VAL A 189 -7.44 -4.42 -17.66
N GLY A 190 -7.22 -5.01 -18.83
CA GLY A 190 -8.07 -6.06 -19.39
C GLY A 190 -7.24 -7.20 -19.95
N ALA A 191 -7.81 -8.41 -19.99
CA ALA A 191 -7.22 -9.61 -20.59
C ALA A 191 -8.32 -10.56 -21.05
N ALA A 192 -7.95 -11.57 -21.84
CA ALA A 192 -8.89 -12.56 -22.36
C ALA A 192 -9.31 -13.58 -21.28
N THR A 193 -8.45 -13.87 -20.30
CA THR A 193 -8.70 -14.82 -19.21
C THR A 193 -8.45 -14.19 -17.85
N GLU A 194 -9.05 -14.74 -16.81
CA GLU A 194 -8.85 -14.29 -15.43
C GLU A 194 -7.41 -14.45 -14.96
N VAL A 195 -6.74 -15.54 -15.34
CA VAL A 195 -5.34 -15.80 -14.99
C VAL A 195 -4.42 -14.76 -15.63
N GLU A 196 -4.60 -14.47 -16.92
CA GLU A 196 -3.86 -13.43 -17.61
C GLU A 196 -4.13 -12.03 -17.03
N LEU A 197 -5.38 -11.77 -16.62
CA LEU A 197 -5.74 -10.50 -15.99
C LEU A 197 -5.00 -10.31 -14.66
N LYS A 198 -4.95 -11.34 -13.83
CA LYS A 198 -4.22 -11.32 -12.56
C LYS A 198 -2.72 -11.09 -12.78
N GLU A 199 -2.12 -11.80 -13.70
CA GLU A 199 -0.69 -11.64 -14.05
C GLU A 199 -0.39 -10.20 -14.51
N LYS A 200 -1.16 -9.67 -15.47
CA LYS A 200 -1.01 -8.30 -15.94
C LYS A 200 -1.19 -7.27 -14.82
N LYS A 201 -2.18 -7.47 -13.98
CA LYS A 201 -2.46 -6.58 -12.84
C LYS A 201 -1.26 -6.54 -11.90
N HIS A 202 -0.74 -7.71 -11.47
CA HIS A 202 0.42 -7.79 -10.58
C HIS A 202 1.66 -7.14 -11.19
N ARG A 203 1.92 -7.34 -12.48
CA ARG A 203 3.05 -6.72 -13.18
C ARG A 203 2.95 -5.19 -13.25
N ILE A 204 1.74 -4.65 -13.43
CA ILE A 204 1.50 -3.21 -13.42
C ILE A 204 1.66 -2.65 -12.00
N GLU A 205 1.17 -3.36 -10.98
CA GLU A 205 1.31 -2.97 -9.58
C GLU A 205 2.78 -2.94 -9.15
N ASP A 206 3.55 -3.93 -9.57
CA ASP A 206 4.99 -3.97 -9.35
C ASP A 206 5.71 -2.79 -10.02
N ALA A 207 5.38 -2.50 -11.28
CA ALA A 207 5.91 -1.35 -12.00
C ALA A 207 5.57 -0.01 -11.31
N VAL A 208 4.34 0.15 -10.78
CA VAL A 208 3.94 1.35 -10.03
C VAL A 208 4.73 1.46 -8.72
N SER A 209 4.91 0.36 -8.00
CA SER A 209 5.68 0.32 -6.74
C SER A 209 7.16 0.64 -6.99
N ALA A 210 7.75 0.05 -8.02
CA ALA A 210 9.12 0.34 -8.46
C ALA A 210 9.29 1.81 -8.86
N THR A 211 8.32 2.38 -9.58
CA THR A 211 8.34 3.80 -9.97
C THR A 211 8.30 4.73 -8.76
N ARG A 212 7.47 4.43 -7.75
CA ARG A 212 7.43 5.22 -6.50
C ARG A 212 8.78 5.18 -5.78
N ALA A 213 9.36 3.99 -5.63
CA ALA A 213 10.67 3.84 -5.00
C ALA A 213 11.78 4.58 -5.79
N ALA A 214 11.69 4.59 -7.13
CA ALA A 214 12.61 5.32 -7.99
C ALA A 214 12.52 6.84 -7.85
N ILE A 215 11.32 7.37 -7.62
CA ILE A 215 11.12 8.81 -7.37
C ILE A 215 11.77 9.24 -6.05
N GLU A 216 11.79 8.36 -5.04
CA GLU A 216 12.34 8.69 -3.72
C GLU A 216 13.88 8.77 -3.70
N GLU A 217 14.58 7.80 -4.31
CA GLU A 217 16.05 7.68 -4.21
C GLU A 217 16.75 7.58 -5.59
N GLY A 218 16.00 7.76 -6.68
CA GLY A 218 16.56 7.62 -8.02
C GLY A 218 16.71 6.18 -8.48
N VAL A 219 17.43 6.01 -9.60
CA VAL A 219 17.64 4.72 -10.27
C VAL A 219 19.13 4.40 -10.40
N VAL A 220 19.42 3.11 -10.47
CA VAL A 220 20.76 2.55 -10.71
C VAL A 220 20.72 1.57 -11.88
N ALA A 221 21.87 1.16 -12.40
CA ALA A 221 21.96 0.09 -13.39
C ALA A 221 21.38 -1.21 -12.81
N GLY A 222 20.45 -1.82 -13.54
CA GLY A 222 19.74 -3.03 -13.13
C GLY A 222 20.56 -4.32 -13.28
N GLY A 223 19.86 -5.46 -13.22
CA GLY A 223 20.49 -6.76 -13.44
C GLY A 223 21.55 -7.14 -12.41
N GLY A 224 21.50 -6.60 -11.19
CA GLY A 224 22.51 -6.80 -10.16
C GLY A 224 23.82 -6.04 -10.39
N THR A 225 23.93 -5.28 -11.48
CA THR A 225 25.17 -4.55 -11.84
C THR A 225 25.58 -3.52 -10.82
N ALA A 226 24.62 -2.79 -10.22
CA ALA A 226 24.89 -1.79 -9.20
C ALA A 226 25.57 -2.41 -7.95
N LEU A 227 25.15 -3.60 -7.55
CA LEU A 227 25.77 -4.34 -6.44
C LEU A 227 27.18 -4.79 -6.77
N LEU A 228 27.42 -5.29 -8.00
CA LEU A 228 28.77 -5.62 -8.46
C LEU A 228 29.70 -4.40 -8.44
N ARG A 229 29.21 -3.22 -8.86
CA ARG A 229 30.01 -1.98 -8.80
C ARG A 229 30.33 -1.55 -7.36
N SER A 230 29.44 -1.78 -6.39
CA SER A 230 29.66 -1.44 -4.99
C SER A 230 30.71 -2.34 -4.31
N ARG A 231 31.03 -3.50 -4.86
CA ARG A 231 32.07 -4.42 -4.32
C ARG A 231 33.41 -3.73 -4.09
N ALA A 232 33.83 -2.85 -5.01
CA ALA A 232 35.10 -2.12 -4.86
C ALA A 232 35.15 -1.24 -3.59
N SER A 233 34.00 -0.67 -3.18
CA SER A 233 33.91 0.10 -1.94
C SER A 233 33.87 -0.80 -0.71
N VAL A 234 33.18 -1.93 -0.78
CA VAL A 234 33.14 -2.91 0.32
C VAL A 234 34.52 -3.56 0.53
N LEU A 235 35.30 -3.83 -0.54
CA LEU A 235 36.64 -4.37 -0.43
C LEU A 235 37.56 -3.47 0.39
N LYS A 236 37.49 -2.15 0.21
CA LYS A 236 38.27 -1.20 1.03
C LYS A 236 37.91 -1.30 2.52
N VAL A 237 36.65 -1.55 2.84
CA VAL A 237 36.22 -1.77 4.23
C VAL A 237 36.81 -3.09 4.75
N VAL A 238 36.74 -4.17 3.98
CA VAL A 238 37.36 -5.46 4.33
C VAL A 238 38.83 -5.30 4.63
N GLU A 239 39.57 -4.57 3.80
CA GLU A 239 41.01 -4.32 3.96
C GLU A 239 41.36 -3.44 5.17
N SER A 240 40.42 -2.64 5.65
CA SER A 240 40.59 -1.77 6.82
C SER A 240 40.27 -2.46 8.16
N LEU A 241 39.67 -3.65 8.13
CA LEU A 241 39.24 -4.42 9.29
C LEU A 241 40.15 -5.62 9.54
N THR A 242 40.08 -6.21 10.74
CA THR A 242 40.82 -7.40 11.12
C THR A 242 39.94 -8.39 11.87
N GLY A 243 40.37 -9.66 11.92
CA GLY A 243 39.68 -10.72 12.67
C GLY A 243 38.22 -10.96 12.15
N ASP A 244 37.31 -11.14 13.09
CA ASP A 244 35.93 -11.51 12.78
C ASP A 244 35.15 -10.39 12.03
N GLU A 245 35.48 -9.13 12.31
CA GLU A 245 34.88 -7.99 11.58
C GLU A 245 35.26 -8.01 10.10
N ALA A 246 36.53 -8.32 9.76
CA ALA A 246 36.96 -8.49 8.38
C ALA A 246 36.23 -9.68 7.72
N THR A 247 36.04 -10.79 8.46
CA THR A 247 35.31 -11.97 7.97
C THR A 247 33.84 -11.62 7.67
N GLY A 248 33.18 -10.89 8.56
CA GLY A 248 31.80 -10.42 8.34
C GLY A 248 31.69 -9.50 7.12
N ALA A 249 32.58 -8.52 7.00
CA ALA A 249 32.61 -7.63 5.83
C ALA A 249 32.90 -8.40 4.52
N ARG A 250 33.76 -9.42 4.58
CA ARG A 250 34.08 -10.31 3.45
C ARG A 250 32.86 -11.11 3.01
N THR A 251 32.04 -11.61 3.94
CA THR A 251 30.79 -12.31 3.65
C THR A 251 29.84 -11.41 2.87
N VAL A 252 29.70 -10.14 3.26
CA VAL A 252 28.91 -9.17 2.49
C VAL A 252 29.48 -8.98 1.10
N TYR A 253 30.80 -8.75 0.99
CA TYR A 253 31.47 -8.60 -0.31
C TYR A 253 31.21 -9.77 -1.26
N ASP A 254 31.29 -11.00 -0.77
CA ASP A 254 31.10 -12.21 -1.57
C ASP A 254 29.63 -12.42 -1.94
N SER A 255 28.67 -11.96 -1.12
CA SER A 255 27.24 -12.06 -1.40
C SER A 255 26.75 -11.11 -2.51
N LEU A 256 27.45 -10.00 -2.76
CA LEU A 256 27.03 -8.99 -3.76
C LEU A 256 27.04 -9.51 -5.21
N VAL A 257 27.68 -10.65 -5.48
CA VAL A 257 27.65 -11.27 -6.81
C VAL A 257 26.37 -12.07 -7.09
N ALA A 258 25.69 -12.52 -6.02
CA ALA A 258 24.60 -13.49 -6.13
C ALA A 258 23.44 -13.02 -7.02
N PRO A 259 22.92 -11.77 -6.93
CA PRO A 259 21.82 -11.34 -7.76
C PRO A 259 22.16 -11.38 -9.26
N ALA A 260 23.29 -10.84 -9.68
CA ALA A 260 23.72 -10.85 -11.08
C ALA A 260 23.98 -12.27 -11.57
N LYS A 261 24.59 -13.12 -10.74
CA LYS A 261 24.84 -14.53 -11.04
C LYS A 261 23.52 -15.28 -11.30
N HIS A 262 22.55 -15.17 -10.37
CA HIS A 262 21.26 -15.86 -10.53
C HIS A 262 20.46 -15.38 -11.73
N ILE A 263 20.51 -14.08 -12.05
CA ILE A 263 19.86 -13.56 -13.27
C ILE A 263 20.46 -14.20 -14.51
N ALA A 264 21.78 -14.33 -14.58
CA ALA A 264 22.47 -14.97 -15.70
C ALA A 264 22.18 -16.47 -15.77
N ASP A 265 22.25 -17.18 -14.64
CA ASP A 265 21.93 -18.62 -14.56
C ASP A 265 20.48 -18.89 -15.02
N ASN A 266 19.52 -18.08 -14.59
CA ASN A 266 18.12 -18.17 -15.01
C ASN A 266 17.89 -17.86 -16.50
N ALA A 267 18.78 -17.07 -17.10
CA ALA A 267 18.80 -16.83 -18.55
C ALA A 267 19.50 -17.94 -19.35
N GLY A 268 19.96 -19.00 -18.70
CA GLY A 268 20.66 -20.12 -19.33
C GLY A 268 22.13 -19.83 -19.66
N LEU A 269 22.73 -18.83 -19.00
CA LEU A 269 24.13 -18.47 -19.14
C LEU A 269 24.93 -18.96 -17.94
N GLU A 270 26.25 -19.07 -18.08
CA GLU A 270 27.15 -19.37 -16.94
C GLU A 270 27.34 -18.11 -16.08
N GLY A 271 26.65 -18.03 -14.95
CA GLY A 271 26.60 -16.83 -14.11
C GLY A 271 27.94 -16.36 -13.61
N SER A 272 28.86 -17.28 -13.29
CA SER A 272 30.22 -16.94 -12.84
C SER A 272 31.03 -16.23 -13.91
N VAL A 273 30.89 -16.66 -15.17
CA VAL A 273 31.56 -16.03 -16.32
C VAL A 273 30.96 -14.65 -16.60
N VAL A 274 29.64 -14.54 -16.50
CA VAL A 274 28.93 -13.25 -16.66
C VAL A 274 29.36 -12.24 -15.59
N VAL A 275 29.39 -12.63 -14.32
CA VAL A 275 29.85 -11.78 -13.22
C VAL A 275 31.25 -11.27 -13.47
N GLN A 276 32.20 -12.15 -13.80
CA GLN A 276 33.58 -11.78 -14.08
C GLN A 276 33.67 -10.76 -15.24
N ARG A 277 32.91 -10.98 -16.29
CA ARG A 277 32.86 -10.07 -17.45
C ARG A 277 32.27 -8.70 -17.06
N VAL A 278 31.13 -8.68 -16.35
CA VAL A 278 30.52 -7.43 -15.92
C VAL A 278 31.45 -6.67 -14.96
N GLU A 279 32.17 -7.34 -14.06
CA GLU A 279 33.15 -6.68 -13.18
C GLU A 279 34.31 -6.02 -13.94
N SER A 280 34.72 -6.60 -15.08
CA SER A 280 35.78 -6.01 -15.93
C SER A 280 35.31 -4.77 -16.71
N GLU A 281 33.99 -4.63 -16.90
CA GLU A 281 33.38 -3.46 -17.56
C GLU A 281 33.29 -2.24 -16.62
N LYS A 282 33.03 -1.06 -17.19
CA LYS A 282 32.95 0.19 -16.43
C LYS A 282 31.54 0.81 -16.48
N GLY A 283 31.28 1.66 -15.48
CA GLY A 283 30.03 2.43 -15.43
C GLY A 283 28.79 1.57 -15.33
N SER A 284 27.78 1.86 -16.12
CA SER A 284 26.49 1.16 -16.17
C SER A 284 26.45 -0.03 -17.14
N THR A 285 27.58 -0.43 -17.71
CA THR A 285 27.65 -1.59 -18.63
C THR A 285 27.40 -2.88 -17.86
N GLY A 286 26.45 -3.70 -18.32
CA GLY A 286 26.09 -4.98 -17.74
C GLY A 286 25.40 -5.89 -18.76
N LEU A 287 24.94 -7.06 -18.32
CA LEU A 287 24.24 -8.03 -19.16
C LEU A 287 22.78 -7.62 -19.38
N ASN A 288 22.37 -7.54 -20.63
CA ASN A 288 20.97 -7.63 -21.02
C ASN A 288 20.59 -9.11 -21.13
N ALA A 289 19.96 -9.65 -20.09
CA ALA A 289 19.61 -11.06 -20.01
C ALA A 289 18.59 -11.51 -21.09
N ALA A 290 17.84 -10.60 -21.68
CA ALA A 290 16.88 -10.91 -22.73
C ALA A 290 17.57 -11.15 -24.09
N THR A 291 18.71 -10.48 -24.38
CA THR A 291 19.43 -10.58 -25.65
C THR A 291 20.77 -11.28 -25.56
N GLY A 292 21.31 -11.45 -24.34
CA GLY A 292 22.66 -11.96 -24.10
C GLY A 292 23.77 -10.94 -24.36
N GLU A 293 23.44 -9.70 -24.69
CA GLU A 293 24.41 -8.65 -25.03
C GLU A 293 24.85 -7.85 -23.81
N TYR A 294 26.06 -7.30 -23.85
CA TYR A 294 26.58 -6.39 -22.84
C TYR A 294 26.46 -4.96 -23.31
N VAL A 295 25.60 -4.20 -22.63
CA VAL A 295 25.20 -2.85 -23.04
C VAL A 295 25.22 -1.89 -21.85
N ASP A 296 25.16 -0.58 -22.13
CA ASP A 296 24.86 0.42 -21.10
C ASP A 296 23.42 0.25 -20.66
N LEU A 297 23.23 -0.36 -19.48
CA LEU A 297 21.92 -0.73 -18.96
C LEU A 297 21.02 0.48 -18.70
N VAL A 298 21.57 1.60 -18.26
CA VAL A 298 20.79 2.83 -18.04
C VAL A 298 20.22 3.36 -19.35
N LYS A 299 21.03 3.39 -20.42
CA LYS A 299 20.56 3.79 -21.76
C LYS A 299 19.59 2.81 -22.36
N ALA A 300 19.76 1.52 -22.06
CA ALA A 300 18.86 0.46 -22.52
C ALA A 300 17.54 0.40 -21.73
N GLY A 301 17.36 1.22 -20.68
CA GLY A 301 16.17 1.20 -19.84
C GLY A 301 16.11 0.01 -18.85
N ILE A 302 17.23 -0.68 -18.66
CA ILE A 302 17.37 -1.78 -17.69
C ILE A 302 17.88 -1.18 -16.38
N ILE A 303 16.94 -0.73 -15.55
CA ILE A 303 17.21 0.05 -14.34
C ILE A 303 16.47 -0.54 -13.15
N ASP A 304 17.06 -0.38 -11.96
CA ASP A 304 16.45 -0.73 -10.69
C ASP A 304 16.29 0.53 -9.82
N PRO A 305 15.24 0.63 -8.97
CA PRO A 305 15.15 1.68 -7.97
C PRO A 305 16.29 1.54 -6.95
N ALA A 306 17.04 2.62 -6.71
CA ALA A 306 18.14 2.61 -5.76
C ALA A 306 17.67 2.21 -4.34
N LYS A 307 16.51 2.70 -3.91
CA LYS A 307 15.89 2.36 -2.63
C LYS A 307 15.67 0.86 -2.46
N VAL A 308 15.18 0.17 -3.50
CA VAL A 308 14.91 -1.28 -3.45
C VAL A 308 16.21 -2.05 -3.31
N THR A 309 17.21 -1.75 -4.14
CA THR A 309 18.51 -2.42 -4.12
C THR A 309 19.23 -2.23 -2.78
N ARG A 310 19.21 -0.99 -2.25
CA ARG A 310 19.80 -0.66 -0.95
C ARG A 310 19.05 -1.36 0.21
N ALA A 311 17.72 -1.28 0.24
CA ALA A 311 16.92 -1.87 1.29
C ALA A 311 17.03 -3.41 1.31
N ALA A 312 17.11 -4.05 0.14
CA ALA A 312 17.32 -5.49 0.04
C ALA A 312 18.63 -5.91 0.71
N LEU A 313 19.73 -5.23 0.40
CA LEU A 313 21.02 -5.51 1.02
C LEU A 313 21.01 -5.25 2.54
N GLN A 314 20.46 -4.14 2.97
CA GLN A 314 20.36 -3.75 4.37
C GLN A 314 19.53 -4.76 5.19
N ASN A 315 18.39 -5.15 4.68
CA ASN A 315 17.50 -6.11 5.35
C ASN A 315 18.12 -7.51 5.37
N ALA A 316 18.76 -7.94 4.28
CA ALA A 316 19.46 -9.22 4.23
C ALA A 316 20.59 -9.28 5.26
N ALA A 317 21.41 -8.23 5.36
CA ALA A 317 22.48 -8.15 6.35
C ALA A 317 21.92 -8.14 7.79
N SER A 318 20.83 -7.42 8.06
CA SER A 318 20.17 -7.38 9.36
C SER A 318 19.66 -8.76 9.80
N ILE A 319 18.98 -9.47 8.90
CA ILE A 319 18.48 -10.82 9.20
C ILE A 319 19.62 -11.82 9.36
N ALA A 320 20.65 -11.75 8.52
CA ALA A 320 21.83 -12.61 8.65
C ALA A 320 22.53 -12.39 10.00
N ALA A 321 22.67 -11.13 10.45
CA ALA A 321 23.22 -10.81 11.77
C ALA A 321 22.37 -11.39 12.91
N LEU A 322 21.05 -11.33 12.82
CA LEU A 322 20.15 -11.96 13.80
C LEU A 322 20.36 -13.48 13.86
N VAL A 323 20.46 -14.14 12.70
CA VAL A 323 20.71 -15.60 12.66
C VAL A 323 22.05 -15.95 13.28
N LEU A 324 23.10 -15.18 13.01
CA LEU A 324 24.44 -15.39 13.57
C LEU A 324 24.50 -15.19 15.09
N THR A 325 23.67 -14.33 15.66
CA THR A 325 23.60 -14.06 17.10
C THR A 325 22.61 -14.97 17.84
N THR A 326 21.90 -15.84 17.15
CA THR A 326 20.86 -16.72 17.71
C THR A 326 21.47 -18.10 18.00
N GLU A 327 21.35 -18.58 19.25
CA GLU A 327 21.84 -19.91 19.63
C GLU A 327 20.88 -21.05 19.23
N CYS A 328 19.59 -20.75 19.11
CA CYS A 328 18.58 -21.73 18.70
C CYS A 328 17.43 -21.08 17.92
N LEU A 329 16.76 -21.88 17.08
CA LEU A 329 15.53 -21.54 16.41
C LEU A 329 14.39 -22.38 16.97
N VAL A 330 13.29 -21.73 17.34
CA VAL A 330 12.05 -22.41 17.73
C VAL A 330 11.06 -22.25 16.60
N ALA A 331 10.67 -23.37 15.99
CA ALA A 331 9.71 -23.37 14.89
C ALA A 331 8.62 -24.43 15.14
N ASP A 332 7.44 -24.18 14.59
CA ASP A 332 6.36 -25.14 14.65
C ASP A 332 6.73 -26.40 13.88
N LYS A 333 6.46 -27.55 14.49
CA LYS A 333 6.66 -28.83 13.82
C LYS A 333 5.57 -29.01 12.76
N PRO A 334 5.92 -29.31 11.50
CA PRO A 334 4.91 -29.57 10.47
C PRO A 334 3.94 -30.65 10.92
N GLU A 335 2.64 -30.36 10.87
CA GLU A 335 1.61 -31.37 11.15
C GLU A 335 1.67 -32.46 10.09
N LYS A 336 1.73 -33.72 10.54
CA LYS A 336 1.78 -34.89 9.64
C LYS A 336 0.48 -35.10 8.85
N ASN A 337 -0.65 -34.57 9.37
CA ASN A 337 -1.94 -34.55 8.70
C ASN A 337 -2.58 -33.18 8.96
N PRO A 338 -2.50 -32.20 8.04
CA PRO A 338 -3.28 -30.99 8.18
C PRO A 338 -4.76 -31.35 8.25
N PRO A 339 -5.57 -30.69 9.13
CA PRO A 339 -7.00 -30.96 9.21
C PRO A 339 -7.60 -30.80 7.82
N ALA A 340 -8.37 -31.80 7.37
CA ALA A 340 -9.08 -31.72 6.10
C ALA A 340 -9.92 -30.45 6.11
N MET A 341 -9.76 -29.59 5.11
CA MET A 341 -10.67 -28.46 4.92
C MET A 341 -12.11 -29.00 4.96
N PRO A 342 -13.04 -28.33 5.68
CA PRO A 342 -14.43 -28.73 5.68
C PRO A 342 -14.91 -28.75 4.23
N GLY A 343 -15.06 -29.92 3.64
CA GLY A 343 -15.53 -30.12 2.30
C GLY A 343 -16.92 -29.48 2.18
N GLY A 344 -17.09 -28.61 1.19
CA GLY A 344 -18.39 -28.10 0.82
C GLY A 344 -19.35 -29.24 0.64
N GLY A 345 -20.48 -29.18 1.34
CA GLY A 345 -21.50 -30.21 1.39
C GLY A 345 -21.92 -30.67 -0.01
N GLY A 346 -21.59 -31.93 -0.32
CA GLY A 346 -22.18 -32.61 -1.45
C GLY A 346 -23.68 -32.80 -1.20
N MET A 347 -24.49 -32.29 -2.11
CA MET A 347 -25.94 -32.61 -2.17
C MET A 347 -26.14 -34.13 -2.26
N PRO A 348 -27.07 -34.69 -1.53
CA PRO A 348 -27.44 -36.09 -1.72
C PRO A 348 -28.15 -36.23 -3.08
N GLY A 349 -27.56 -37.01 -3.94
CA GLY A 349 -28.11 -37.37 -5.25
C GLY A 349 -29.51 -38.00 -5.12
N GLY A 350 -30.40 -37.46 -5.93
CA GLY A 350 -31.78 -37.93 -6.02
C GLY A 350 -31.89 -39.37 -6.47
N MET A 351 -32.87 -40.02 -5.88
CA MET A 351 -33.38 -41.32 -6.23
C MET A 351 -33.74 -41.41 -7.73
N GLY A 352 -33.10 -42.36 -8.42
CA GLY A 352 -33.60 -42.87 -9.67
C GLY A 352 -34.78 -43.78 -9.44
N MET A 353 -35.92 -43.49 -10.05
CA MET A 353 -36.98 -44.43 -10.29
C MET A 353 -36.88 -44.95 -11.73
N MET A 354 -36.92 -46.29 -11.80
CA MET A 354 -37.21 -47.17 -12.93
C MET A 354 -36.30 -47.10 -14.14
#